data_9b1165348ac48bd5e8edd3da6acd387a
#
_entry.id   9b1165348ac48bd5e8edd3da6acd387a
#
_cell.length_a   1.000
_cell.length_b   1.000
_cell.length_c   1.000
_cell.angle_alpha   90.00
_cell.angle_beta   90.00
_cell.angle_gamma   90.00
#
_symmetry.space_group_name_H-M   'P 1'
#
loop_
_entity.id
_entity.type
_entity.pdbx_description
1 polymer ?
#
loop_
_entity_poly.entity_id
_entity_poly.type
_entity_poly.pdbx_seq_one_letter_code
_entity_poly.pdbx_strand_id
1 'polypeptide(L)'
;MLRRIALIWLALGGGLCTTLVAVPDPALAQLKRTQTRGETAAAAALSQLGVSFSWGGGSVKGPTIGIGRGAATTGFDCSGLTLYAWSRAGVRLSHYTGAQFRQGRRIPLSARRRGDLLFFGGGTGDPTHVALFLGGGVMIHAPKTGDVVRKVDFLRSPYFRSAFRGAVRPG
;
A
#
# COMPACT_ATOMS: atom_id res chain seq x y z
N MET A 1 -40.40 -29.73 -71.13
CA MET A 1 -39.13 -28.97 -71.04
C MET A 1 -39.42 -27.68 -70.34
N LEU A 2 -39.04 -27.59 -69.06
CA LEU A 2 -39.32 -26.45 -68.14
C LEU A 2 -38.27 -25.37 -68.32
N ARG A 3 -38.69 -24.15 -68.59
CA ARG A 3 -37.85 -22.94 -68.53
C ARG A 3 -37.93 -22.41 -67.13
N ARG A 4 -36.76 -22.32 -66.46
CA ARG A 4 -36.58 -21.67 -65.12
C ARG A 4 -36.41 -20.16 -65.36
N ILE A 5 -37.26 -19.39 -64.70
CA ILE A 5 -37.18 -17.92 -64.61
C ILE A 5 -36.31 -17.61 -63.38
N ALA A 6 -35.22 -16.90 -63.63
CA ALA A 6 -34.37 -16.41 -62.55
C ALA A 6 -34.89 -15.05 -62.08
N LEU A 7 -35.30 -14.96 -60.83
CA LEU A 7 -35.59 -13.69 -60.13
C LEU A 7 -34.30 -13.10 -59.55
N ILE A 8 -33.94 -11.92 -60.08
CA ILE A 8 -32.84 -11.12 -59.56
C ILE A 8 -33.38 -10.31 -58.36
N TRP A 9 -32.89 -10.57 -57.18
CA TRP A 9 -33.10 -9.73 -56.00
C TRP A 9 -31.99 -8.68 -55.93
N LEU A 10 -32.35 -7.40 -56.07
CA LEU A 10 -31.50 -6.27 -55.72
C LEU A 10 -31.49 -6.14 -54.19
N ALA A 11 -30.38 -6.47 -53.54
CA ALA A 11 -30.17 -6.18 -52.13
C ALA A 11 -29.65 -4.75 -51.98
N LEU A 12 -30.48 -3.84 -51.51
CA LEU A 12 -30.07 -2.53 -51.03
C LEU A 12 -29.30 -2.74 -49.72
N GLY A 13 -27.98 -2.55 -49.76
CA GLY A 13 -27.10 -2.62 -48.62
C GLY A 13 -27.25 -1.40 -47.71
N GLY A 14 -28.07 -1.50 -46.66
CA GLY A 14 -28.03 -0.61 -45.51
C GLY A 14 -27.07 -1.17 -44.49
N GLY A 15 -25.83 -0.67 -44.47
CA GLY A 15 -24.84 -1.03 -43.44
C GLY A 15 -25.23 -0.46 -42.09
N LEU A 16 -25.88 -1.26 -41.23
CA LEU A 16 -25.95 -0.95 -39.81
C LEU A 16 -24.55 -1.17 -39.20
N CYS A 17 -23.85 -0.07 -38.99
CA CYS A 17 -22.64 -0.07 -38.16
C CYS A 17 -23.06 -0.30 -36.72
N THR A 18 -23.15 -1.56 -36.27
CA THR A 18 -23.34 -1.91 -34.87
C THR A 18 -22.04 -1.66 -34.17
N THR A 19 -21.91 -0.50 -33.50
CA THR A 19 -20.85 -0.25 -32.54
C THR A 19 -21.01 -1.23 -31.38
N LEU A 20 -20.17 -2.25 -31.33
CA LEU A 20 -20.03 -3.13 -30.15
C LEU A 20 -19.53 -2.26 -28.98
N VAL A 21 -20.47 -1.82 -28.16
CA VAL A 21 -20.13 -1.25 -26.85
C VAL A 21 -19.62 -2.41 -26.00
N ALA A 22 -18.30 -2.44 -25.77
CA ALA A 22 -17.69 -3.41 -24.89
C ALA A 22 -18.26 -3.21 -23.47
N VAL A 23 -19.13 -4.11 -23.04
CA VAL A 23 -19.60 -4.15 -21.65
C VAL A 23 -18.42 -4.58 -20.79
N PRO A 24 -17.96 -3.75 -19.83
CA PRO A 24 -16.84 -4.13 -18.99
C PRO A 24 -17.22 -5.39 -18.20
N ASP A 25 -16.32 -6.39 -18.21
CA ASP A 25 -16.49 -7.64 -17.49
C ASP A 25 -16.75 -7.34 -15.99
N PRO A 26 -17.93 -7.73 -15.45
CA PRO A 26 -18.28 -7.50 -14.05
C PRO A 26 -17.26 -8.14 -13.08
N ALA A 27 -16.57 -9.21 -13.47
CA ALA A 27 -15.52 -9.83 -12.68
C ALA A 27 -14.27 -8.92 -12.59
N LEU A 28 -13.86 -8.25 -13.68
CA LEU A 28 -12.77 -7.26 -13.65
C LEU A 28 -13.15 -6.00 -12.86
N ALA A 29 -14.41 -5.57 -12.93
CA ALA A 29 -14.92 -4.47 -12.12
C ALA A 29 -14.96 -4.84 -10.63
N GLN A 30 -15.28 -6.07 -10.30
CA GLN A 30 -15.30 -6.60 -8.94
C GLN A 30 -13.87 -6.70 -8.36
N LEU A 31 -12.87 -7.15 -9.14
CA LEU A 31 -11.45 -7.17 -8.74
C LEU A 31 -10.91 -5.77 -8.43
N LYS A 32 -11.32 -4.75 -9.17
CA LYS A 32 -10.95 -3.34 -8.90
C LYS A 32 -11.66 -2.75 -7.67
N ARG A 33 -12.83 -3.26 -7.28
CA ARG A 33 -13.61 -2.77 -6.12
C ARG A 33 -13.13 -3.32 -4.79
N THR A 34 -12.34 -4.38 -4.76
CA THR A 34 -12.01 -5.10 -3.52
C THR A 34 -10.67 -4.70 -2.90
N GLN A 35 -9.89 -3.82 -3.53
CA GLN A 35 -8.64 -3.37 -2.92
C GLN A 35 -8.92 -2.44 -1.75
N THR A 36 -8.68 -2.94 -0.53
CA THR A 36 -8.82 -2.15 0.69
C THR A 36 -7.79 -1.04 0.77
N ARG A 37 -8.05 0.01 1.57
CA ARG A 37 -7.06 1.06 1.85
C ARG A 37 -5.74 0.48 2.36
N GLY A 38 -5.81 -0.55 3.22
CA GLY A 38 -4.63 -1.23 3.73
C GLY A 38 -3.80 -1.94 2.64
N GLU A 39 -4.45 -2.56 1.66
CA GLU A 39 -3.78 -3.17 0.51
C GLU A 39 -3.12 -2.13 -0.38
N THR A 40 -3.79 -1.00 -0.63
CA THR A 40 -3.22 0.14 -1.35
C THR A 40 -1.98 0.68 -0.63
N ALA A 41 -2.06 0.91 0.69
CA ALA A 41 -0.94 1.35 1.48
C ALA A 41 0.23 0.34 1.45
N ALA A 42 -0.08 -0.96 1.56
CA ALA A 42 0.93 -2.01 1.50
C ALA A 42 1.63 -2.07 0.12
N ALA A 43 0.87 -1.93 -0.97
CA ALA A 43 1.44 -1.86 -2.32
C ALA A 43 2.35 -0.64 -2.49
N ALA A 44 1.94 0.52 -1.98
CA ALA A 44 2.75 1.73 -2.00
C ALA A 44 4.04 1.59 -1.17
N ALA A 45 3.99 0.98 0.01
CA ALA A 45 5.20 0.70 0.79
C ALA A 45 6.14 -0.27 0.08
N LEU A 46 5.60 -1.33 -0.55
CA LEU A 46 6.37 -2.32 -1.30
C LEU A 46 7.10 -1.73 -2.50
N SER A 47 6.53 -0.72 -3.17
CA SER A 47 7.20 -0.01 -4.27
C SER A 47 8.43 0.79 -3.81
N GLN A 48 8.65 0.94 -2.50
CA GLN A 48 9.79 1.65 -1.92
C GLN A 48 10.90 0.72 -1.40
N LEU A 49 10.81 -0.59 -1.69
CA LEU A 49 11.89 -1.52 -1.33
C LEU A 49 13.25 -1.06 -1.89
N GLY A 50 14.29 -1.13 -1.08
CA GLY A 50 15.64 -0.71 -1.44
C GLY A 50 15.92 0.79 -1.32
N VAL A 51 14.90 1.64 -1.09
CA VAL A 51 15.11 3.06 -0.84
C VAL A 51 15.82 3.25 0.51
N SER A 52 16.83 4.13 0.53
CA SER A 52 17.66 4.38 1.72
C SER A 52 16.85 4.85 2.91
N PHE A 53 17.31 4.47 4.10
CA PHE A 53 16.85 5.12 5.34
C PHE A 53 17.41 6.55 5.41
N SER A 54 16.54 7.50 5.74
CA SER A 54 16.93 8.88 6.00
C SER A 54 16.19 9.39 7.25
N TRP A 55 16.90 9.79 8.28
CA TRP A 55 16.30 10.26 9.54
C TRP A 55 15.45 11.53 9.30
N GLY A 56 14.15 11.47 9.63
CA GLY A 56 13.18 12.54 9.33
C GLY A 56 12.84 12.68 7.85
N GLY A 57 13.26 11.71 7.02
CA GLY A 57 12.95 11.70 5.59
C GLY A 57 11.61 11.06 5.26
N GLY A 58 11.07 11.44 4.12
CA GLY A 58 9.80 10.98 3.58
C GLY A 58 8.68 12.03 3.68
N SER A 59 7.81 12.03 2.69
CA SER A 59 6.63 12.89 2.60
C SER A 59 5.50 12.18 1.87
N VAL A 60 4.33 12.80 1.77
CA VAL A 60 3.22 12.30 0.93
C VAL A 60 3.59 12.14 -0.56
N LYS A 61 4.66 12.82 -1.01
CA LYS A 61 5.13 12.76 -2.40
C LYS A 61 6.16 11.64 -2.64
N GLY A 62 6.80 11.13 -1.58
CA GLY A 62 7.85 10.12 -1.70
C GLY A 62 9.04 10.34 -0.76
N PRO A 63 10.20 9.74 -1.06
CA PRO A 63 11.42 9.94 -0.29
C PRO A 63 11.90 11.38 -0.35
N THR A 64 12.45 11.88 0.76
CA THR A 64 12.99 13.24 0.86
C THR A 64 14.37 13.22 1.54
N ILE A 65 15.12 14.31 1.39
CA ILE A 65 16.25 14.56 2.28
C ILE A 65 15.71 14.66 3.71
N GLY A 66 16.39 13.99 4.63
CA GLY A 66 16.05 13.99 6.05
C GLY A 66 16.62 15.22 6.77
N ILE A 67 16.66 15.11 8.11
CA ILE A 67 17.19 16.15 8.99
C ILE A 67 18.35 15.60 9.85
N GLY A 68 19.19 16.48 10.40
CA GLY A 68 20.32 16.08 11.24
C GLY A 68 21.16 14.99 10.57
N ARG A 69 21.25 13.80 11.18
CA ARG A 69 21.99 12.64 10.61
C ARG A 69 21.41 12.09 9.28
N GLY A 70 20.24 12.55 8.85
CA GLY A 70 19.63 12.23 7.56
C GLY A 70 19.82 13.29 6.49
N ALA A 71 20.44 14.44 6.82
CA ALA A 71 20.52 15.62 5.94
C ALA A 71 21.32 15.40 4.63
N ALA A 72 22.12 14.34 4.54
CA ALA A 72 22.87 13.97 3.33
C ALA A 72 22.24 12.82 2.54
N THR A 73 21.07 12.31 2.96
CA THR A 73 20.46 11.12 2.37
C THR A 73 19.01 11.40 1.97
N THR A 74 18.65 11.10 0.72
CA THR A 74 17.24 11.06 0.30
C THR A 74 16.67 9.68 0.60
N GLY A 75 15.55 9.62 1.34
CA GLY A 75 14.98 8.36 1.74
C GLY A 75 13.76 8.52 2.64
N PHE A 76 13.50 7.50 3.42
CA PHE A 76 12.43 7.46 4.42
C PHE A 76 13.00 7.15 5.80
N ASP A 77 12.44 7.74 6.85
CA ASP A 77 12.43 7.09 8.15
C ASP A 77 11.21 6.18 8.30
N CYS A 78 11.07 5.51 9.45
CA CYS A 78 10.01 4.54 9.68
C CYS A 78 8.61 5.17 9.58
N SER A 79 8.41 6.35 10.15
CA SER A 79 7.15 7.09 10.15
C SER A 79 6.88 7.79 8.80
N GLY A 80 7.92 8.24 8.11
CA GLY A 80 7.82 8.81 6.76
C GLY A 80 7.38 7.77 5.72
N LEU A 81 7.89 6.54 5.81
CA LEU A 81 7.45 5.45 4.94
C LEU A 81 5.96 5.13 5.13
N THR A 82 5.50 5.02 6.36
CA THR A 82 4.09 4.71 6.66
C THR A 82 3.17 5.88 6.33
N LEU A 83 3.61 7.14 6.54
CA LEU A 83 2.92 8.35 6.11
C LEU A 83 2.73 8.34 4.58
N TYR A 84 3.81 8.10 3.82
CA TYR A 84 3.76 7.99 2.36
C TYR A 84 2.77 6.89 1.94
N ALA A 85 2.91 5.70 2.48
CA ALA A 85 2.10 4.56 2.10
C ALA A 85 0.60 4.81 2.31
N TRP A 86 0.22 5.32 3.47
CA TRP A 86 -1.17 5.60 3.79
C TRP A 86 -1.73 6.83 3.07
N SER A 87 -0.88 7.80 2.71
CA SER A 87 -1.31 8.92 1.85
C SER A 87 -1.80 8.44 0.48
N ARG A 88 -1.19 7.36 -0.07
CA ARG A 88 -1.61 6.72 -1.34
C ARG A 88 -2.99 6.05 -1.22
N ALA A 89 -3.39 5.69 -0.01
CA ALA A 89 -4.71 5.16 0.33
C ALA A 89 -5.72 6.26 0.76
N GLY A 90 -5.35 7.55 0.63
CA GLY A 90 -6.19 8.69 0.99
C GLY A 90 -6.30 8.96 2.49
N VAL A 91 -5.39 8.41 3.30
CA VAL A 91 -5.34 8.64 4.76
C VAL A 91 -4.10 9.45 5.11
N ARG A 92 -4.28 10.60 5.77
CA ARG A 92 -3.18 11.45 6.21
C ARG A 92 -2.70 11.02 7.60
N LEU A 93 -1.43 10.65 7.71
CA LEU A 93 -0.75 10.36 8.97
C LEU A 93 0.22 11.49 9.36
N SER A 94 0.52 11.60 10.65
CA SER A 94 1.60 12.45 11.15
C SER A 94 2.96 11.85 10.77
N HIS A 95 3.99 12.70 10.61
CA HIS A 95 5.39 12.26 10.45
C HIS A 95 6.08 12.09 11.83
N TYR A 96 5.37 11.43 12.76
CA TYR A 96 5.89 11.10 14.09
C TYR A 96 5.27 9.80 14.58
N THR A 97 6.12 8.83 14.92
CA THR A 97 5.72 7.47 15.33
C THR A 97 4.71 7.48 16.48
N GLY A 98 4.96 8.28 17.52
CA GLY A 98 4.06 8.40 18.68
C GLY A 98 2.68 8.96 18.31
N ALA A 99 2.61 9.91 17.38
CA ALA A 99 1.32 10.41 16.89
C ALA A 99 0.59 9.34 16.06
N GLN A 100 1.30 8.64 15.17
CA GLN A 100 0.71 7.54 14.39
C GLN A 100 0.16 6.43 15.29
N PHE A 101 0.81 6.15 16.42
CA PHE A 101 0.33 5.19 17.40
C PHE A 101 -1.02 5.54 18.00
N ARG A 102 -1.41 6.83 17.96
CA ARG A 102 -2.70 7.36 18.42
C ARG A 102 -3.69 7.62 17.28
N GLN A 103 -3.24 7.52 16.01
CA GLN A 103 -4.08 7.78 14.83
C GLN A 103 -4.67 6.47 14.29
N GLY A 104 -5.93 6.20 14.62
CA GLY A 104 -6.67 5.03 14.15
C GLY A 104 -7.12 4.08 15.27
N ARG A 105 -7.70 2.97 14.87
CA ARG A 105 -8.27 1.99 15.78
C ARG A 105 -7.19 1.00 16.25
N ARG A 106 -7.11 0.77 17.56
CA ARG A 106 -6.26 -0.29 18.14
C ARG A 106 -6.73 -1.66 17.67
N ILE A 107 -5.78 -2.49 17.25
CA ILE A 107 -6.03 -3.83 16.72
C ILE A 107 -5.28 -4.85 17.58
N PRO A 108 -5.95 -5.90 18.10
CA PRO A 108 -5.25 -7.03 18.69
C PRO A 108 -4.41 -7.72 17.60
N LEU A 109 -3.26 -8.26 18.00
CA LEU A 109 -2.32 -8.87 17.04
C LEU A 109 -2.96 -10.01 16.23
N SER A 110 -3.91 -10.74 16.83
CA SER A 110 -4.68 -11.81 16.15
C SER A 110 -5.61 -11.32 15.03
N ALA A 111 -6.08 -10.06 15.11
CA ALA A 111 -6.99 -9.46 14.14
C ALA A 111 -6.29 -8.54 13.13
N ARG A 112 -4.94 -8.56 13.08
CA ARG A 112 -4.17 -7.75 12.14
C ARG A 112 -4.46 -8.10 10.69
N ARG A 113 -4.50 -7.08 9.85
CA ARG A 113 -4.71 -7.19 8.39
C ARG A 113 -3.62 -6.43 7.65
N ARG A 114 -3.39 -6.80 6.41
CA ARG A 114 -2.46 -6.09 5.51
C ARG A 114 -2.72 -4.58 5.54
N GLY A 115 -1.66 -3.80 5.73
CA GLY A 115 -1.72 -2.34 5.88
C GLY A 115 -1.72 -1.85 7.33
N ASP A 116 -2.09 -2.66 8.33
CA ASP A 116 -2.03 -2.24 9.73
C ASP A 116 -0.62 -1.80 10.11
N LEU A 117 -0.52 -0.81 10.98
CA LEU A 117 0.74 -0.32 11.52
C LEU A 117 1.11 -1.12 12.77
N LEU A 118 2.35 -1.57 12.82
CA LEU A 118 2.93 -2.28 13.95
C LEU A 118 3.95 -1.37 14.63
N PHE A 119 3.86 -1.25 15.96
CA PHE A 119 4.68 -0.34 16.74
C PHE A 119 5.59 -1.09 17.70
N PHE A 120 6.81 -0.55 17.90
CA PHE A 120 7.87 -1.20 18.67
C PHE A 120 8.67 -0.21 19.49
N GLY A 121 9.25 -0.68 20.61
CA GLY A 121 10.18 0.06 21.45
C GLY A 121 9.54 1.17 22.27
N GLY A 122 10.39 1.99 22.91
CA GLY A 122 9.97 3.17 23.68
C GLY A 122 9.54 2.91 25.13
N GLY A 123 9.65 1.69 25.64
CA GLY A 123 9.29 1.37 27.05
C GLY A 123 7.86 1.81 27.37
N THR A 124 7.68 2.67 28.37
CA THR A 124 6.38 3.25 28.76
C THR A 124 5.99 4.49 27.97
N GLY A 125 6.95 5.13 27.29
CA GLY A 125 6.74 6.32 26.45
C GLY A 125 6.16 6.01 25.07
N ASP A 126 6.31 6.92 24.15
CA ASP A 126 5.91 6.73 22.76
C ASP A 126 6.75 5.63 22.08
N PRO A 127 6.17 4.82 21.20
CA PRO A 127 6.94 3.88 20.39
C PRO A 127 8.00 4.60 19.57
N THR A 128 9.19 3.99 19.48
CA THR A 128 10.32 4.57 18.73
C THR A 128 10.42 4.07 17.31
N HIS A 129 9.63 3.04 16.95
CA HIS A 129 9.63 2.47 15.61
C HIS A 129 8.24 2.05 15.16
N VAL A 130 8.00 2.20 13.86
CA VAL A 130 6.75 1.78 13.19
C VAL A 130 7.08 1.01 11.91
N ALA A 131 6.27 0.00 11.62
CA ALA A 131 6.31 -0.78 10.38
C ALA A 131 4.90 -0.99 9.83
N LEU A 132 4.77 -1.36 8.57
CA LEU A 132 3.51 -1.69 7.94
C LEU A 132 3.41 -3.21 7.75
N PHE A 133 2.32 -3.82 8.23
CA PHE A 133 2.08 -5.25 8.15
C PHE A 133 1.69 -5.70 6.73
N LEU A 134 2.34 -6.75 6.24
CA LEU A 134 2.12 -7.30 4.89
C LEU A 134 1.31 -8.60 4.87
N GLY A 135 1.21 -9.30 6.00
CA GLY A 135 0.63 -10.64 6.10
C GLY A 135 1.67 -11.70 6.48
N GLY A 136 1.20 -12.88 6.93
CA GLY A 136 2.08 -14.04 7.19
C GLY A 136 3.22 -13.83 8.20
N GLY A 137 3.09 -12.86 9.12
CA GLY A 137 4.19 -12.50 10.04
C GLY A 137 5.19 -11.50 9.46
N VAL A 138 5.04 -11.09 8.20
CA VAL A 138 5.95 -10.17 7.51
C VAL A 138 5.48 -8.73 7.63
N MET A 139 6.42 -7.84 7.87
CA MET A 139 6.23 -6.39 7.82
C MET A 139 7.26 -5.73 6.89
N ILE A 140 6.98 -4.49 6.44
CA ILE A 140 7.93 -3.63 5.72
C ILE A 140 8.22 -2.40 6.56
N HIS A 141 9.49 -1.97 6.60
CA HIS A 141 9.93 -0.83 7.37
C HIS A 141 11.18 -0.16 6.80
N ALA A 142 11.43 1.09 7.19
CA ALA A 142 12.72 1.75 7.05
C ALA A 142 13.42 1.67 8.42
N PRO A 143 14.46 0.84 8.61
CA PRO A 143 14.92 0.43 9.95
C PRO A 143 15.80 1.45 10.66
N LYS A 144 16.91 1.87 10.05
CA LYS A 144 17.92 2.76 10.67
C LYS A 144 18.89 3.32 9.65
N THR A 145 19.69 4.29 10.04
CA THR A 145 20.80 4.86 9.25
C THR A 145 21.74 3.76 8.74
N GLY A 146 22.10 3.84 7.46
CA GLY A 146 22.95 2.86 6.78
C GLY A 146 22.20 1.64 6.23
N ASP A 147 20.88 1.60 6.40
CA ASP A 147 20.01 0.52 5.94
C ASP A 147 19.03 1.03 4.87
N VAL A 148 18.22 0.14 4.30
CA VAL A 148 17.21 0.45 3.28
C VAL A 148 15.84 -0.04 3.70
N VAL A 149 14.79 0.45 3.05
CA VAL A 149 13.44 -0.09 3.18
C VAL A 149 13.46 -1.57 2.82
N ARG A 150 13.03 -2.41 3.73
CA ARG A 150 13.08 -3.87 3.59
C ARG A 150 11.92 -4.58 4.29
N LYS A 151 11.71 -5.84 3.91
CA LYS A 151 10.80 -6.76 4.59
C LYS A 151 11.53 -7.49 5.71
N VAL A 152 10.79 -7.82 6.77
CA VAL A 152 11.27 -8.68 7.86
C VAL A 152 10.12 -9.52 8.42
N ASP A 153 10.40 -10.77 8.77
CA ASP A 153 9.48 -11.60 9.55
C ASP A 153 9.63 -11.21 11.03
N PHE A 154 8.70 -10.38 11.53
CA PHE A 154 8.78 -9.87 12.88
C PHE A 154 8.39 -10.92 13.95
N LEU A 155 7.62 -11.94 13.55
CA LEU A 155 7.25 -13.03 14.46
C LEU A 155 8.43 -13.98 14.73
N ARG A 156 9.37 -14.09 13.78
CA ARG A 156 10.60 -14.89 13.95
C ARG A 156 11.73 -14.10 14.61
N SER A 157 11.62 -12.77 14.71
CA SER A 157 12.64 -11.94 15.34
C SER A 157 12.40 -11.82 16.85
N PRO A 158 13.32 -12.31 17.72
CA PRO A 158 13.23 -12.13 19.17
C PRO A 158 13.13 -10.65 19.55
N TYR A 159 13.92 -9.79 18.88
CA TYR A 159 13.90 -8.34 19.10
C TYR A 159 12.51 -7.73 18.86
N PHE A 160 11.90 -7.97 17.70
CA PHE A 160 10.59 -7.37 17.41
C PHE A 160 9.47 -7.94 18.28
N ARG A 161 9.56 -9.22 18.67
CA ARG A 161 8.59 -9.81 19.60
C ARG A 161 8.64 -9.15 20.97
N SER A 162 9.85 -8.98 21.54
CA SER A 162 10.02 -8.36 22.87
C SER A 162 9.72 -6.86 22.87
N ALA A 163 9.99 -6.17 21.76
CA ALA A 163 9.77 -4.73 21.61
C ALA A 163 8.35 -4.34 21.17
N PHE A 164 7.46 -5.32 20.89
CA PHE A 164 6.12 -5.04 20.35
C PHE A 164 5.26 -4.25 21.34
N ARG A 165 4.67 -3.15 20.86
CA ARG A 165 3.87 -2.20 21.64
C ARG A 165 2.39 -2.19 21.26
N GLY A 166 2.03 -2.74 20.11
CA GLY A 166 0.67 -2.78 19.64
C GLY A 166 0.54 -2.56 18.13
N ALA A 167 -0.68 -2.71 17.66
CA ALA A 167 -1.03 -2.46 16.26
C ALA A 167 -2.17 -1.46 16.16
N VAL A 168 -2.16 -0.66 15.07
CA VAL A 168 -3.19 0.34 14.77
C VAL A 168 -3.62 0.19 13.32
N ARG A 169 -4.90 0.30 13.07
CA ARG A 169 -5.50 0.40 11.72
C ARG A 169 -5.87 1.84 11.45
N PRO A 170 -5.13 2.56 10.58
CA PRO A 170 -5.53 3.87 10.11
C PRO A 170 -6.71 3.75 9.13
N GLY A 171 -7.76 4.55 9.25
CA GLY A 171 -8.86 4.68 8.29
C GLY A 171 -9.85 3.54 8.27
#